data_bd23a98e27edba01d5eab4351a2e1612
#
_entry.id   bd23a98e27edba01d5eab4351a2e1612
#
_cell.length_a   1.000
_cell.length_b   1.000
_cell.length_c   1.000
_cell.angle_alpha   90.00
_cell.angle_beta   90.00
_cell.angle_gamma   90.00
#
_symmetry.space_group_name_H-M   'P 1'
#
loop_
_entity.id
_entity.type
_entity.pdbx_description
1 polymer ?
#
loop_
_entity_poly.entity_id
_entity_poly.type
_entity_poly.pdbx_seq_one_letter_code
_entity_poly.pdbx_strand_id
1 'polypeptide(L)'
;MNSPRILVIAAVLVFATQLGSAQDLSRYRGYVLESSVESVVAASGMRAPDVKTLHQRPAKIQELQWRSPYASSGAALADPVRGVVFTFCDDALYQVIVNYDRDRTNGLTSSEIVESLTALYGEPVLRTARNRPPAALPDGVVVAQWDSPTSSLSLLRDVYSTEFQLVLVSKTLSTRARNAIREAGRLDAIEAPRRELEERKKEVADAADARSKTRTTNRAAFRP
;
A
#
# COMPACT_ATOMS: atom_id res chain seq x y z
N MET A 1 14.41 81.93 -15.86
CA MET A 1 14.89 81.13 -14.73
C MET A 1 14.07 79.84 -14.69
N ASN A 2 14.61 78.82 -15.36
CA ASN A 2 13.92 77.51 -15.49
C ASN A 2 14.51 76.50 -14.50
N SER A 3 13.70 75.98 -13.57
CA SER A 3 14.09 74.93 -12.66
C SER A 3 13.72 73.59 -13.28
N PRO A 4 14.64 72.62 -13.37
CA PRO A 4 14.28 71.26 -13.81
C PRO A 4 13.67 70.45 -12.65
N ARG A 5 12.47 69.88 -12.88
CA ARG A 5 11.83 68.91 -11.99
C ARG A 5 12.48 67.54 -12.21
N ILE A 6 13.18 67.07 -11.21
CA ILE A 6 13.74 65.74 -11.17
C ILE A 6 12.60 64.75 -10.83
N LEU A 7 12.28 63.89 -11.78
CA LEU A 7 11.31 62.78 -11.61
C LEU A 7 12.05 61.59 -11.06
N VAL A 8 11.86 61.27 -9.76
CA VAL A 8 12.40 60.06 -9.15
C VAL A 8 11.43 58.92 -9.42
N ILE A 9 11.82 58.02 -10.34
CA ILE A 9 11.10 56.77 -10.60
C ILE A 9 11.58 55.74 -9.55
N ALA A 10 10.75 55.48 -8.54
CA ALA A 10 10.97 54.38 -7.61
C ALA A 10 10.59 53.05 -8.29
N ALA A 11 11.59 52.29 -8.72
CA ALA A 11 11.39 50.92 -9.20
C ALA A 11 11.10 50.01 -8.00
N VAL A 12 9.84 49.64 -7.80
CA VAL A 12 9.42 48.61 -6.84
C VAL A 12 9.77 47.25 -7.44
N LEU A 13 10.86 46.64 -6.97
CA LEU A 13 11.22 45.25 -7.24
C LEU A 13 10.25 44.35 -6.46
N VAL A 14 9.21 43.86 -7.14
CA VAL A 14 8.36 42.78 -6.61
C VAL A 14 9.15 41.51 -6.68
N PHE A 15 9.75 41.09 -5.56
CA PHE A 15 10.23 39.74 -5.37
C PHE A 15 9.01 38.84 -5.31
N ALA A 16 8.64 38.20 -6.42
CA ALA A 16 7.75 37.07 -6.44
C ALA A 16 8.49 35.93 -5.77
N THR A 17 8.30 35.77 -4.46
CA THR A 17 8.63 34.53 -3.76
C THR A 17 7.77 33.45 -4.40
N GLN A 18 8.37 32.66 -5.28
CA GLN A 18 7.78 31.38 -5.68
C GLN A 18 7.71 30.52 -4.41
N LEU A 19 6.55 30.57 -3.75
CA LEU A 19 6.15 29.52 -2.81
C LEU A 19 6.15 28.24 -3.63
N GLY A 20 7.24 27.46 -3.54
CA GLY A 20 7.29 26.14 -4.08
C GLY A 20 6.07 25.40 -3.54
N SER A 21 5.14 25.04 -4.42
CA SER A 21 4.00 24.21 -4.08
C SER A 21 4.57 22.99 -3.37
N ALA A 22 4.32 22.88 -2.06
CA ALA A 22 4.63 21.66 -1.33
C ALA A 22 3.91 20.54 -2.08
N GLN A 23 4.68 19.71 -2.78
CA GLN A 23 4.09 18.67 -3.60
C GLN A 23 3.36 17.71 -2.71
N ASP A 24 2.14 17.39 -3.10
CA ASP A 24 1.21 16.61 -2.31
C ASP A 24 1.63 15.13 -2.26
N LEU A 25 2.38 14.77 -1.22
CA LEU A 25 2.78 13.39 -0.94
C LEU A 25 1.63 12.55 -0.32
N SER A 26 0.38 13.03 -0.37
CA SER A 26 -0.76 12.26 0.11
C SER A 26 -1.44 11.43 -0.98
N ARG A 27 -0.97 11.51 -2.23
CA ARG A 27 -1.63 10.83 -3.36
C ARG A 27 -0.66 10.15 -4.31
N TYR A 28 -1.17 9.10 -4.92
CA TYR A 28 -0.59 8.49 -6.11
C TYR A 28 -1.65 8.44 -7.21
N ARG A 29 -1.44 9.17 -8.31
CA ARG A 29 -2.45 9.33 -9.38
C ARG A 29 -3.79 9.81 -8.81
N GLY A 30 -4.87 9.05 -9.04
CA GLY A 30 -6.21 9.32 -8.50
C GLY A 30 -6.46 8.79 -7.09
N TYR A 31 -5.52 8.09 -6.47
CA TYR A 31 -5.67 7.48 -5.14
C TYR A 31 -5.09 8.38 -4.06
N VAL A 32 -5.91 8.73 -3.09
CA VAL A 32 -5.55 9.63 -1.98
C VAL A 32 -5.47 8.80 -0.70
N LEU A 33 -4.41 8.99 0.09
CA LEU A 33 -4.32 8.39 1.43
C LEU A 33 -5.52 8.83 2.28
N GLU A 34 -5.93 7.95 3.19
CA GLU A 34 -7.07 8.15 4.10
C GLU A 34 -8.45 8.10 3.43
N SER A 35 -8.52 7.89 2.11
CA SER A 35 -9.79 7.61 1.43
C SER A 35 -10.36 6.25 1.82
N SER A 36 -11.68 6.09 1.71
CA SER A 36 -12.37 4.84 2.05
C SER A 36 -12.10 3.73 1.04
N VAL A 37 -12.30 2.48 1.48
CA VAL A 37 -12.26 1.28 0.60
C VAL A 37 -13.18 1.47 -0.61
N GLU A 38 -14.40 1.96 -0.40
CA GLU A 38 -15.38 2.17 -1.46
C GLU A 38 -14.87 3.14 -2.53
N SER A 39 -14.26 4.25 -2.10
CA SER A 39 -13.69 5.26 -3.01
C SER A 39 -12.56 4.66 -3.87
N VAL A 40 -11.70 3.85 -3.27
CA VAL A 40 -10.59 3.20 -4.00
C VAL A 40 -11.11 2.11 -4.94
N VAL A 41 -12.08 1.32 -4.53
CA VAL A 41 -12.75 0.32 -5.38
C VAL A 41 -13.36 1.01 -6.61
N ALA A 42 -14.10 2.09 -6.41
CA ALA A 42 -14.70 2.85 -7.50
C ALA A 42 -13.64 3.43 -8.46
N ALA A 43 -12.57 4.03 -7.92
CA ALA A 43 -11.50 4.63 -8.71
C ALA A 43 -10.65 3.58 -9.47
N SER A 44 -10.50 2.37 -8.93
CA SER A 44 -9.71 1.29 -9.54
C SER A 44 -10.46 0.46 -10.57
N GLY A 45 -11.79 0.61 -10.67
CA GLY A 45 -12.64 -0.25 -11.48
C GLY A 45 -12.74 -1.69 -10.95
N MET A 46 -12.31 -1.94 -9.73
CA MET A 46 -12.42 -3.22 -9.03
C MET A 46 -13.82 -3.37 -8.42
N ARG A 47 -14.10 -4.52 -7.83
CA ARG A 47 -15.39 -4.81 -7.19
C ARG A 47 -15.22 -5.00 -5.68
N ALA A 48 -16.23 -4.69 -4.89
CA ALA A 48 -16.20 -4.87 -3.44
C ALA A 48 -15.79 -6.29 -2.99
N PRO A 49 -16.21 -7.40 -3.63
CA PRO A 49 -15.74 -8.75 -3.27
C PRO A 49 -14.24 -9.00 -3.50
N ASP A 50 -13.56 -8.15 -4.27
CA ASP A 50 -12.11 -8.30 -4.52
C ASP A 50 -11.28 -7.79 -3.32
N VAL A 51 -11.92 -7.12 -2.36
CA VAL A 51 -11.30 -6.66 -1.11
C VAL A 51 -11.17 -7.81 -0.13
N LYS A 52 -9.94 -8.15 0.23
CA LYS A 52 -9.65 -9.22 1.21
C LYS A 52 -9.50 -8.63 2.62
N THR A 53 -10.14 -9.23 3.60
CA THR A 53 -9.89 -8.91 5.01
C THR A 53 -8.76 -9.78 5.53
N LEU A 54 -7.67 -9.17 5.97
CA LEU A 54 -6.50 -9.85 6.53
C LEU A 54 -6.65 -10.06 8.04
N HIS A 55 -7.14 -9.03 8.74
CA HIS A 55 -7.43 -9.07 10.17
C HIS A 55 -8.75 -8.35 10.45
N GLN A 56 -9.52 -8.87 11.41
CA GLN A 56 -10.79 -8.25 11.81
C GLN A 56 -10.68 -7.51 13.15
N ARG A 57 -9.65 -7.80 13.92
CA ARG A 57 -9.43 -7.25 15.28
C ARG A 57 -7.93 -7.17 15.59
N PRO A 58 -7.50 -6.25 16.45
CA PRO A 58 -8.29 -5.19 17.11
C PRO A 58 -8.68 -4.05 16.17
N ALA A 59 -8.11 -3.98 14.97
CA ALA A 59 -8.53 -3.11 13.89
C ALA A 59 -8.77 -3.95 12.63
N LYS A 60 -9.67 -3.49 11.77
CA LYS A 60 -9.96 -4.16 10.50
C LYS A 60 -8.87 -3.80 9.49
N ILE A 61 -8.05 -4.77 9.12
CA ILE A 61 -7.03 -4.62 8.08
C ILE A 61 -7.51 -5.30 6.81
N GLN A 62 -7.53 -4.54 5.71
CA GLN A 62 -8.01 -5.01 4.42
C GLN A 62 -6.99 -4.72 3.34
N GLU A 63 -7.06 -5.50 2.27
CA GLU A 63 -6.18 -5.39 1.10
C GLU A 63 -7.00 -5.49 -0.18
N LEU A 64 -6.68 -4.65 -1.16
CA LEU A 64 -7.17 -4.71 -2.52
C LEU A 64 -5.97 -4.76 -3.46
N GLN A 65 -5.92 -5.77 -4.33
CA GLN A 65 -4.86 -5.93 -5.32
C GLN A 65 -5.41 -5.65 -6.72
N TRP A 66 -4.98 -4.56 -7.31
CA TRP A 66 -5.21 -4.25 -8.71
C TRP A 66 -4.05 -4.75 -9.56
N ARG A 67 -4.35 -5.35 -10.70
CA ARG A 67 -3.35 -5.74 -11.69
C ARG A 67 -3.71 -5.12 -13.03
N SER A 68 -2.71 -4.65 -13.75
CA SER A 68 -2.90 -4.19 -15.12
C SER A 68 -3.49 -5.33 -15.94
N PRO A 69 -4.60 -5.11 -16.66
CA PRO A 69 -5.11 -6.12 -17.59
C PRO A 69 -3.98 -6.44 -18.57
N TYR A 70 -3.71 -7.72 -18.77
CA TYR A 70 -2.72 -8.16 -19.76
C TYR A 70 -3.16 -7.64 -21.12
N ALA A 71 -2.50 -6.61 -21.61
CA ALA A 71 -2.79 -6.07 -22.90
C ALA A 71 -2.17 -6.98 -23.96
N SER A 72 -2.97 -7.84 -24.50
CA SER A 72 -2.69 -8.57 -25.72
C SER A 72 -2.66 -7.67 -26.98
N SER A 73 -2.83 -6.37 -26.84
CA SER A 73 -2.78 -5.39 -27.93
C SER A 73 -2.03 -4.13 -27.53
N GLY A 74 -1.13 -3.70 -28.38
CA GLY A 74 -0.09 -2.66 -28.18
C GLY A 74 -0.45 -1.30 -27.57
N ALA A 75 -1.72 -1.04 -27.22
CA ALA A 75 -2.15 0.21 -26.59
C ALA A 75 -1.81 0.31 -25.09
N ALA A 76 -1.64 -0.80 -24.39
CA ALA A 76 -1.21 -0.81 -22.98
C ALA A 76 0.31 -0.66 -22.80
N LEU A 77 1.02 -0.39 -23.88
CA LEU A 77 2.46 -0.18 -23.89
C LEU A 77 2.92 1.08 -23.18
N ALA A 78 2.01 1.98 -22.80
CA ALA A 78 2.37 3.27 -22.20
C ALA A 78 2.46 3.25 -20.66
N ASP A 79 1.80 2.35 -19.95
CA ASP A 79 1.82 2.34 -18.48
C ASP A 79 2.86 1.35 -17.94
N PRO A 80 3.91 1.82 -17.24
CA PRO A 80 4.89 0.94 -16.65
C PRO A 80 4.40 0.21 -15.39
N VAL A 81 3.17 0.43 -14.93
CA VAL A 81 2.63 -0.20 -13.72
C VAL A 81 2.08 -1.59 -14.02
N ARG A 82 2.68 -2.61 -13.38
CA ARG A 82 2.20 -4.00 -13.43
C ARG A 82 1.03 -4.23 -12.49
N GLY A 83 1.05 -3.61 -11.32
CA GLY A 83 0.00 -3.75 -10.34
C GLY A 83 0.14 -2.81 -9.16
N VAL A 84 -0.95 -2.64 -8.44
CA VAL A 84 -1.01 -1.79 -7.25
C VAL A 84 -1.67 -2.57 -6.12
N VAL A 85 -1.08 -2.52 -4.95
CA VAL A 85 -1.65 -3.06 -3.71
C VAL A 85 -2.06 -1.89 -2.82
N PHE A 86 -3.34 -1.87 -2.47
CA PHE A 86 -3.93 -0.91 -1.54
C PHE A 86 -4.17 -1.60 -0.21
N THR A 87 -3.73 -0.99 0.89
CA THR A 87 -3.94 -1.55 2.23
C THR A 87 -4.66 -0.54 3.11
N PHE A 88 -5.69 -1.02 3.82
CA PHE A 88 -6.60 -0.19 4.62
C PHE A 88 -6.55 -0.60 6.09
N CYS A 89 -6.73 0.40 6.97
CA CYS A 89 -6.91 0.23 8.39
C CYS A 89 -8.21 0.90 8.81
N ASP A 90 -9.19 0.14 9.29
CA ASP A 90 -10.54 0.61 9.64
C ASP A 90 -11.16 1.47 8.52
N ASP A 91 -11.20 0.90 7.32
CA ASP A 91 -11.75 1.50 6.10
C ASP A 91 -10.93 2.67 5.50
N ALA A 92 -9.82 3.09 6.10
CA ALA A 92 -8.99 4.19 5.61
C ALA A 92 -7.72 3.68 4.92
N LEU A 93 -7.46 4.14 3.69
CA LEU A 93 -6.27 3.79 2.90
C LEU A 93 -5.01 4.32 3.59
N TYR A 94 -4.13 3.44 4.05
CA TYR A 94 -2.90 3.86 4.69
C TYR A 94 -1.63 3.58 3.89
N GLN A 95 -1.70 2.67 2.91
CA GLN A 95 -0.56 2.31 2.10
C GLN A 95 -0.97 1.99 0.66
N VAL A 96 -0.16 2.47 -0.28
CA VAL A 96 -0.23 2.13 -1.71
C VAL A 96 1.14 1.61 -2.13
N ILE A 97 1.20 0.37 -2.62
CA ILE A 97 2.41 -0.23 -3.17
C ILE A 97 2.22 -0.37 -4.67
N VAL A 98 3.02 0.33 -5.45
CA VAL A 98 3.01 0.29 -6.91
C VAL A 98 4.15 -0.60 -7.38
N ASN A 99 3.84 -1.66 -8.09
CA ASN A 99 4.81 -2.55 -8.69
C ASN A 99 4.99 -2.18 -10.15
N TYR A 100 6.20 -1.81 -10.54
CA TYR A 100 6.53 -1.52 -11.93
C TYR A 100 6.82 -2.81 -12.70
N ASP A 101 6.48 -2.78 -13.97
CA ASP A 101 6.77 -3.88 -14.88
C ASP A 101 8.27 -3.90 -15.24
N ARG A 102 8.90 -5.08 -15.12
CA ARG A 102 10.33 -5.25 -15.37
C ARG A 102 10.71 -4.90 -16.79
N ASP A 103 9.93 -5.39 -17.76
CA ASP A 103 10.28 -5.22 -19.17
C ASP A 103 10.15 -3.75 -19.59
N ARG A 104 9.24 -3.02 -18.93
CA ARG A 104 9.01 -1.60 -19.18
C ARG A 104 9.97 -0.66 -18.47
N THR A 105 10.61 -1.14 -17.42
CA THR A 105 11.68 -0.43 -16.71
C THR A 105 13.06 -0.95 -17.10
N ASN A 106 13.12 -1.93 -18.00
CA ASN A 106 14.38 -2.49 -18.46
C ASN A 106 15.24 -1.43 -19.18
N GLY A 107 16.50 -1.35 -18.78
CA GLY A 107 17.43 -0.35 -19.29
C GLY A 107 17.39 1.00 -18.59
N LEU A 108 16.34 1.28 -17.77
CA LEU A 108 16.32 2.50 -16.97
C LEU A 108 17.23 2.38 -15.75
N THR A 109 18.01 3.42 -15.52
CA THR A 109 18.80 3.57 -14.31
C THR A 109 17.93 4.03 -13.14
N SER A 110 18.38 3.76 -11.92
CA SER A 110 17.71 4.30 -10.73
C SER A 110 17.64 5.83 -10.75
N SER A 111 18.66 6.50 -11.30
CA SER A 111 18.70 7.97 -11.39
C SER A 111 17.62 8.53 -12.32
N GLU A 112 17.38 7.90 -13.47
CA GLU A 112 16.34 8.33 -14.41
C GLU A 112 14.94 8.18 -13.84
N ILE A 113 14.69 7.12 -13.06
CA ILE A 113 13.41 6.94 -12.37
C ILE A 113 13.25 7.98 -11.26
N VAL A 114 14.30 8.24 -10.48
CA VAL A 114 14.29 9.28 -9.44
C VAL A 114 14.04 10.66 -10.06
N GLU A 115 14.69 11.00 -11.17
CA GLU A 115 14.47 12.26 -11.90
C GLU A 115 13.00 12.41 -12.31
N SER A 116 12.42 11.38 -12.87
CA SER A 116 10.99 11.35 -13.26
C SER A 116 10.06 11.57 -12.07
N LEU A 117 10.37 10.96 -10.91
CA LEU A 117 9.60 11.13 -9.68
C LEU A 117 9.85 12.50 -9.03
N THR A 118 11.06 13.05 -9.15
CA THR A 118 11.41 14.40 -8.68
C THR A 118 10.58 15.46 -9.39
N ALA A 119 10.32 15.30 -10.68
CA ALA A 119 9.44 16.19 -11.42
C ALA A 119 7.99 16.21 -10.87
N LEU A 120 7.54 15.12 -10.25
CA LEU A 120 6.19 15.00 -9.69
C LEU A 120 6.12 15.32 -8.20
N TYR A 121 7.13 14.93 -7.43
CA TYR A 121 7.11 14.93 -5.96
C TYR A 121 8.20 15.82 -5.33
N GLY A 122 8.96 16.57 -6.13
CA GLY A 122 10.08 17.42 -5.68
C GLY A 122 11.34 16.64 -5.36
N GLU A 123 12.29 17.34 -4.76
CA GLU A 123 13.58 16.76 -4.42
C GLU A 123 13.44 15.70 -3.33
N PRO A 124 14.06 14.51 -3.50
CA PRO A 124 14.07 13.49 -2.48
C PRO A 124 14.90 13.94 -1.27
N VAL A 125 14.49 13.48 -0.10
CA VAL A 125 15.24 13.72 1.13
C VAL A 125 16.52 12.89 1.12
N LEU A 126 17.67 13.54 1.32
CA LEU A 126 18.93 12.83 1.45
C LEU A 126 18.89 11.90 2.67
N ARG A 127 19.18 10.62 2.47
CA ARG A 127 19.19 9.63 3.55
C ARG A 127 20.38 9.89 4.47
N THR A 128 20.08 10.37 5.67
CA THR A 128 21.01 10.26 6.79
C THR A 128 20.70 8.98 7.57
N ALA A 129 21.68 8.43 8.28
CA ALA A 129 21.51 7.21 9.11
C ALA A 129 20.36 7.32 10.14
N ARG A 130 19.85 8.52 10.41
CA ARG A 130 18.71 8.79 11.29
C ARG A 130 17.34 8.60 10.63
N ASN A 131 17.26 8.65 9.30
CA ASN A 131 16.01 8.49 8.56
C ASN A 131 15.82 7.02 8.17
N ARG A 132 15.63 6.15 9.16
CA ARG A 132 15.26 4.77 8.92
C ARG A 132 13.88 4.73 8.27
N PRO A 133 13.69 4.01 7.13
CA PRO A 133 12.38 3.87 6.54
C PRO A 133 11.40 3.29 7.56
N PRO A 134 10.11 3.67 7.49
CA PRO A 134 9.09 3.02 8.32
C PRO A 134 9.19 1.51 8.15
N ALA A 135 9.13 0.76 9.24
CA ALA A 135 9.34 -0.70 9.28
C ALA A 135 8.29 -1.53 8.50
N ALA A 136 7.47 -0.91 7.67
CA ALA A 136 6.43 -1.50 6.84
C ALA A 136 6.75 -1.44 5.34
N LEU A 137 8.00 -1.19 4.96
CA LEU A 137 8.40 -1.27 3.56
C LEU A 137 8.58 -2.74 3.15
N PRO A 138 8.22 -3.10 1.91
CA PRO A 138 8.60 -4.38 1.31
C PRO A 138 10.10 -4.59 1.34
N ASP A 139 10.55 -5.84 1.16
CA ASP A 139 11.96 -6.16 1.03
C ASP A 139 12.55 -5.46 -0.20
N GLY A 140 13.71 -4.82 -0.01
CA GLY A 140 14.37 -4.08 -1.07
C GLY A 140 15.31 -3.00 -0.56
N VAL A 141 16.10 -2.44 -1.47
CA VAL A 141 16.97 -1.30 -1.21
C VAL A 141 16.21 -0.01 -1.51
N VAL A 142 16.12 0.88 -0.54
CA VAL A 142 15.54 2.21 -0.78
C VAL A 142 16.50 3.03 -1.64
N VAL A 143 16.04 3.39 -2.83
CA VAL A 143 16.76 4.21 -3.81
C VAL A 143 16.61 5.70 -3.52
N ALA A 144 15.37 6.12 -3.27
CA ALA A 144 15.03 7.51 -2.95
C ALA A 144 13.84 7.56 -2.00
N GLN A 145 13.72 8.65 -1.25
CA GLN A 145 12.62 8.88 -0.32
C GLN A 145 12.20 10.35 -0.33
N TRP A 146 10.90 10.57 -0.34
CA TRP A 146 10.25 11.86 -0.14
C TRP A 146 9.47 11.80 1.16
N ASP A 147 9.50 12.87 1.93
CA ASP A 147 8.94 12.88 3.27
C ASP A 147 8.17 14.17 3.55
N SER A 148 6.99 14.02 4.14
CA SER A 148 6.17 15.11 4.65
C SER A 148 5.80 14.86 6.11
N PRO A 149 5.21 15.80 6.83
CA PRO A 149 4.77 15.57 8.21
C PRO A 149 3.82 14.39 8.36
N THR A 150 2.94 14.14 7.39
CA THR A 150 1.85 13.16 7.47
C THR A 150 2.09 11.90 6.63
N SER A 151 2.90 11.98 5.59
CA SER A 151 3.10 10.89 4.62
C SER A 151 4.56 10.71 4.24
N SER A 152 4.89 9.56 3.69
CA SER A 152 6.18 9.27 3.09
C SER A 152 6.00 8.50 1.79
N LEU A 153 6.85 8.79 0.81
CA LEU A 153 6.95 8.10 -0.46
C LEU A 153 8.36 7.52 -0.57
N SER A 154 8.49 6.26 -0.91
CA SER A 154 9.78 5.59 -1.04
C SER A 154 9.86 4.84 -2.35
N LEU A 155 10.92 5.05 -3.11
CA LEU A 155 11.29 4.22 -4.25
C LEU A 155 12.22 3.12 -3.77
N LEU A 156 11.81 1.88 -3.96
CA LEU A 156 12.61 0.70 -3.65
C LEU A 156 13.03 -0.01 -4.93
N ARG A 157 14.15 -0.69 -4.85
CA ARG A 157 14.61 -1.64 -5.86
C ARG A 157 14.75 -3.00 -5.20
N ASP A 158 14.09 -3.99 -5.74
CA ASP A 158 14.27 -5.38 -5.30
C ASP A 158 15.71 -5.84 -5.54
N VAL A 159 16.26 -6.58 -4.57
CA VAL A 159 17.66 -7.02 -4.60
C VAL A 159 17.88 -8.13 -5.63
N TYR A 160 16.88 -8.98 -5.85
CA TYR A 160 16.99 -10.17 -6.68
C TYR A 160 16.41 -9.96 -8.09
N SER A 161 15.24 -9.36 -8.18
CA SER A 161 14.54 -9.18 -9.46
C SER A 161 14.89 -7.90 -10.18
N THR A 162 15.59 -6.97 -9.52
CA THR A 162 15.86 -5.61 -10.02
C THR A 162 14.62 -4.77 -10.35
N GLU A 163 13.44 -5.25 -9.97
CA GLU A 163 12.18 -4.54 -10.15
C GLU A 163 12.09 -3.33 -9.22
N PHE A 164 11.42 -2.30 -9.69
CA PHE A 164 11.15 -1.11 -8.87
C PHE A 164 9.78 -1.17 -8.24
N GLN A 165 9.69 -0.67 -7.02
CA GLN A 165 8.44 -0.48 -6.29
C GLN A 165 8.38 0.94 -5.74
N LEU A 166 7.22 1.57 -5.85
CA LEU A 166 6.95 2.86 -5.22
C LEU A 166 5.96 2.64 -4.08
N VAL A 167 6.32 3.07 -2.88
CA VAL A 167 5.52 2.84 -1.67
C VAL A 167 5.13 4.18 -1.06
N LEU A 168 3.85 4.48 -1.06
CA LEU A 168 3.25 5.65 -0.43
C LEU A 168 2.56 5.23 0.86
N VAL A 169 2.79 5.97 1.96
CA VAL A 169 2.30 5.59 3.30
C VAL A 169 1.82 6.80 4.10
N SER A 170 0.64 6.70 4.73
CA SER A 170 0.22 7.57 5.83
C SER A 170 0.97 7.16 7.11
N LYS A 171 1.77 8.06 7.68
CA LYS A 171 2.61 7.78 8.86
C LYS A 171 1.77 7.41 10.08
N THR A 172 0.69 8.12 10.30
CA THR A 172 -0.21 7.89 11.44
C THR A 172 -0.95 6.58 11.33
N LEU A 173 -1.64 6.35 10.19
CA LEU A 173 -2.41 5.14 9.97
C LEU A 173 -1.54 3.89 9.86
N SER A 174 -0.36 3.98 9.25
CA SER A 174 0.55 2.84 9.18
C SER A 174 1.08 2.43 10.55
N THR A 175 1.28 3.40 11.45
CA THR A 175 1.67 3.10 12.85
C THR A 175 0.54 2.39 13.58
N ARG A 176 -0.70 2.86 13.41
CA ARG A 176 -1.91 2.23 13.96
C ARG A 176 -2.09 0.81 13.42
N ALA A 177 -2.00 0.64 12.10
CA ALA A 177 -2.13 -0.67 11.44
C ALA A 177 -1.09 -1.67 11.93
N ARG A 178 0.20 -1.28 12.03
CA ARG A 178 1.27 -2.13 12.55
C ARG A 178 1.04 -2.57 14.00
N ASN A 179 0.56 -1.65 14.84
CA ASN A 179 0.24 -1.98 16.22
C ASN A 179 -0.92 -2.97 16.30
N ALA A 180 -1.96 -2.77 15.47
CA ALA A 180 -3.10 -3.66 15.38
C ALA A 180 -2.70 -5.06 14.85
N ILE A 181 -1.88 -5.15 13.82
CA ILE A 181 -1.38 -6.43 13.26
C ILE A 181 -0.55 -7.19 14.32
N ARG A 182 0.32 -6.49 15.05
CA ARG A 182 1.10 -7.10 16.13
C ARG A 182 0.20 -7.64 17.25
N GLU A 183 -0.80 -6.86 17.65
CA GLU A 183 -1.76 -7.28 18.67
C GLU A 183 -2.65 -8.42 18.19
N ALA A 184 -3.08 -8.42 16.92
CA ALA A 184 -3.79 -9.54 16.31
C ALA A 184 -2.98 -10.84 16.43
N GLY A 185 -1.69 -10.81 16.07
CA GLY A 185 -0.81 -11.98 16.19
C GLY A 185 -0.66 -12.46 17.66
N ARG A 186 -0.59 -11.52 18.62
CA ARG A 186 -0.55 -11.87 20.04
C ARG A 186 -1.84 -12.54 20.52
N LEU A 187 -2.99 -12.02 20.11
CA LEU A 187 -4.30 -12.59 20.44
C LEU A 187 -4.47 -13.96 19.81
N ASP A 188 -4.08 -14.12 18.55
CA ASP A 188 -4.14 -15.40 17.85
C ASP A 188 -3.28 -16.45 18.54
N ALA A 189 -2.07 -16.11 18.97
CA ALA A 189 -1.18 -17.02 19.70
C ALA A 189 -1.78 -17.48 21.04
N ILE A 190 -2.50 -16.60 21.74
CA ILE A 190 -3.17 -16.93 23.02
C ILE A 190 -4.38 -17.83 22.79
N GLU A 191 -5.13 -17.61 21.70
CA GLU A 191 -6.37 -18.33 21.42
C GLU A 191 -6.17 -19.64 20.66
N ALA A 192 -5.03 -19.79 19.95
CA ALA A 192 -4.74 -20.97 19.14
C ALA A 192 -4.89 -22.29 19.92
N PRO A 193 -4.35 -22.48 21.13
CA PRO A 193 -4.49 -23.75 21.85
C PRO A 193 -5.94 -24.11 22.17
N ARG A 194 -6.76 -23.09 22.46
CA ARG A 194 -8.18 -23.29 22.73
C ARG A 194 -8.95 -23.68 21.47
N ARG A 195 -8.68 -23.01 20.35
CA ARG A 195 -9.29 -23.33 19.04
C ARG A 195 -8.95 -24.75 18.62
N GLU A 196 -7.68 -25.14 18.71
CA GLU A 196 -7.24 -26.51 18.40
C GLU A 196 -7.94 -27.58 19.27
N LEU A 197 -8.13 -27.29 20.57
CA LEU A 197 -8.85 -28.19 21.45
C LEU A 197 -10.32 -28.35 21.05
N GLU A 198 -10.99 -27.26 20.68
CA GLU A 198 -12.38 -27.28 20.23
C GLU A 198 -12.53 -27.98 18.87
N GLU A 199 -11.61 -27.79 17.95
CA GLU A 199 -11.58 -28.48 16.66
C GLU A 199 -11.39 -29.96 16.84
N ARG A 200 -10.44 -30.41 17.69
CA ARG A 200 -10.27 -31.86 18.02
C ARG A 200 -11.52 -32.48 18.66
N LYS A 201 -12.17 -31.76 19.59
CA LYS A 201 -13.42 -32.23 20.17
C LYS A 201 -14.49 -32.41 19.12
N LYS A 202 -14.60 -31.45 18.19
CA LYS A 202 -15.57 -31.55 17.10
C LYS A 202 -15.26 -32.72 16.17
N GLU A 203 -14.01 -32.92 15.76
CA GLU A 203 -13.59 -34.04 14.92
C GLU A 203 -13.92 -35.36 15.56
N VAL A 204 -13.65 -35.51 16.87
CA VAL A 204 -13.99 -36.76 17.62
C VAL A 204 -15.50 -37.00 17.66
N ALA A 205 -16.29 -35.95 17.90
CA ALA A 205 -17.73 -36.01 17.88
C ALA A 205 -18.29 -36.40 16.50
N ASP A 206 -17.82 -35.72 15.45
CA ASP A 206 -18.22 -35.97 14.06
C ASP A 206 -17.84 -37.41 13.63
N ALA A 207 -16.66 -37.92 14.04
CA ALA A 207 -16.23 -39.29 13.79
C ALA A 207 -17.08 -40.32 14.56
N ALA A 208 -17.48 -40.01 15.80
CA ALA A 208 -18.37 -40.90 16.59
C ALA A 208 -19.75 -40.96 15.95
N ASP A 209 -20.30 -39.85 15.52
CA ASP A 209 -21.59 -39.78 14.82
C ASP A 209 -21.56 -40.51 13.48
N ALA A 210 -20.51 -40.37 12.70
CA ALA A 210 -20.32 -41.10 11.45
C ALA A 210 -20.27 -42.62 11.69
N ARG A 211 -19.52 -43.10 12.71
CA ARG A 211 -19.46 -44.49 13.11
C ARG A 211 -20.83 -45.02 13.57
N SER A 212 -21.56 -44.23 14.35
CA SER A 212 -22.91 -44.56 14.82
C SER A 212 -23.88 -44.75 13.65
N LYS A 213 -23.88 -43.83 12.69
CA LYS A 213 -24.70 -43.91 11.47
C LYS A 213 -24.34 -45.17 10.66
N THR A 214 -23.05 -45.39 10.42
CA THR A 214 -22.56 -46.56 9.68
C THR A 214 -22.99 -47.88 10.39
N ARG A 215 -22.84 -47.92 11.70
CA ARG A 215 -23.26 -49.08 12.50
C ARG A 215 -24.75 -49.35 12.37
N THR A 216 -25.58 -48.33 12.46
CA THR A 216 -27.04 -48.43 12.33
C THR A 216 -27.43 -48.96 10.95
N THR A 217 -26.83 -48.41 9.89
CA THR A 217 -27.08 -48.86 8.51
C THR A 217 -26.65 -50.31 8.30
N ASN A 218 -25.43 -50.66 8.72
CA ASN A 218 -24.90 -52.01 8.53
C ASN A 218 -25.67 -53.05 9.36
N ARG A 219 -26.10 -52.70 10.58
CA ARG A 219 -26.92 -53.59 11.42
C ARG A 219 -28.26 -53.87 10.76
N ALA A 220 -28.89 -52.87 10.13
CA ALA A 220 -30.16 -53.08 9.43
C ALA A 220 -30.00 -53.93 8.14
N ALA A 221 -28.84 -53.86 7.49
CA ALA A 221 -28.53 -54.61 6.27
C ALA A 221 -27.96 -56.00 6.51
N PHE A 222 -27.45 -56.30 7.73
CA PHE A 222 -26.82 -57.57 8.05
C PHE A 222 -27.86 -58.70 8.14
N ARG A 223 -27.73 -59.66 7.27
CA ARG A 223 -28.51 -60.88 7.24
C ARG A 223 -27.53 -62.08 7.32
N PRO A 224 -27.58 -62.91 8.40
CA PRO A 224 -26.74 -64.06 8.51
C PRO A 224 -27.12 -65.13 7.49
#